data_f2cd8ee3cd541e3785cae6d283a30757
#
_entry.id   f2cd8ee3cd541e3785cae6d283a30757
#
_cell.length_a   1.000
_cell.length_b   1.000
_cell.length_c   1.000
_cell.angle_alpha   90.00
_cell.angle_beta   90.00
_cell.angle_gamma   90.00
#
_symmetry.space_group_name_H-M   'P 1'
#
loop_
_entity.id
_entity.type
_entity.pdbx_description
1 polymer ?
#
loop_
_entity_poly.entity_id
_entity_poly.type
_entity_poly.pdbx_seq_one_letter_code
_entity_poly.pdbx_strand_id
1 'polypeptide(L)'
;MTPAPFHAELADAPPGAVAVWLKPGAMRIRVAWWKAGDRGTVMLLPGRTECIEKYGRAAGDLVRRGYSVITIDWRGQGLADRALPDPMSGHVGDFAEYQQDLDAMLAEADRAGLPQPRFLLAHSM
;
A
#
# COMPACT_ATOMS: atom_id res chain seq x y z
N MET A 1 -9.50 -10.89 -8.24
CA MET A 1 -8.84 -9.69 -7.71
C MET A 1 -9.22 -8.48 -8.54
N THR A 2 -9.72 -7.43 -7.91
CA THR A 2 -10.24 -6.26 -8.62
C THR A 2 -9.12 -5.23 -8.81
N PRO A 3 -8.79 -4.85 -10.06
CA PRO A 3 -7.78 -3.83 -10.28
C PRO A 3 -8.19 -2.47 -9.70
N ALA A 4 -7.22 -1.73 -9.19
CA ALA A 4 -7.41 -0.38 -8.69
C ALA A 4 -6.58 0.60 -9.53
N PRO A 5 -6.97 1.88 -9.58
CA PRO A 5 -6.17 2.87 -10.29
C PRO A 5 -4.85 3.15 -9.58
N PHE A 6 -3.82 3.48 -10.36
CA PHE A 6 -2.54 3.95 -9.85
C PHE A 6 -2.04 5.08 -10.76
N HIS A 7 -1.82 6.25 -10.18
CA HIS A 7 -1.43 7.45 -10.94
C HIS A 7 0.09 7.53 -11.05
N ALA A 8 0.66 6.71 -11.92
CA ALA A 8 2.10 6.51 -12.04
C ALA A 8 2.87 7.80 -12.35
N GLU A 9 2.32 8.66 -13.20
CA GLU A 9 2.98 9.92 -13.57
C GLU A 9 3.07 10.91 -12.41
N LEU A 10 2.08 10.89 -11.52
CA LEU A 10 2.11 11.73 -10.33
C LEU A 10 3.07 11.17 -9.27
N ALA A 11 3.21 9.87 -9.25
CA ALA A 11 4.03 9.17 -8.27
C ALA A 11 5.51 9.19 -8.61
N ASP A 12 5.85 9.39 -9.88
CA ASP A 12 7.22 9.20 -10.37
C ASP A 12 7.75 7.83 -9.96
N ALA A 13 6.91 6.82 -10.15
CA ALA A 13 7.15 5.45 -9.69
C ALA A 13 7.86 4.62 -10.77
N PRO A 14 8.52 3.51 -10.38
CA PRO A 14 9.05 2.58 -11.37
C PRO A 14 7.92 1.92 -12.15
N PRO A 15 8.21 1.40 -13.35
CA PRO A 15 7.19 0.68 -14.13
C PRO A 15 6.82 -0.64 -13.45
N GLY A 16 5.68 -1.19 -13.85
CA GLY A 16 5.26 -2.52 -13.42
C GLY A 16 4.44 -2.55 -12.14
N ALA A 17 3.92 -1.41 -11.70
CA ALA A 17 3.02 -1.39 -10.54
C ALA A 17 1.76 -2.20 -10.82
N VAL A 18 1.36 -2.99 -9.82
CA VAL A 18 0.06 -3.66 -9.81
C VAL A 18 -0.70 -3.10 -8.61
N ALA A 19 -1.83 -2.47 -8.88
CA ALA A 19 -2.68 -1.91 -7.83
C ALA A 19 -4.01 -2.67 -7.79
N VAL A 20 -4.45 -3.01 -6.60
CA VAL A 20 -5.68 -3.80 -6.40
C VAL A 20 -6.50 -3.24 -5.25
N TRP A 21 -7.81 -3.47 -5.35
CA TRP A 21 -8.72 -3.23 -4.24
C TRP A 21 -8.78 -4.49 -3.36
N LEU A 22 -8.66 -4.29 -2.06
CA LEU A 22 -8.89 -5.34 -1.07
C LEU A 22 -9.98 -4.87 -0.12
N LYS A 23 -10.73 -5.81 0.44
CA LYS A 23 -11.85 -5.49 1.32
C LYS A 23 -11.77 -6.36 2.58
N PRO A 24 -10.91 -5.99 3.54
CA PRO A 24 -10.73 -6.78 4.76
C PRO A 24 -11.96 -6.78 5.67
N GLY A 25 -12.87 -5.85 5.49
CA GLY A 25 -14.11 -5.72 6.24
C GLY A 25 -15.14 -5.00 5.38
N ALA A 26 -15.80 -3.99 5.93
CA ALA A 26 -16.80 -3.20 5.20
C ALA A 26 -16.17 -2.21 4.23
N MET A 27 -14.92 -1.82 4.44
CA MET A 27 -14.26 -0.77 3.66
C MET A 27 -13.19 -1.34 2.75
N ARG A 28 -13.14 -0.84 1.51
CA ARG A 28 -12.07 -1.17 0.59
C ARG A 28 -10.81 -0.39 0.95
N ILE A 29 -9.69 -1.05 0.78
CA ILE A 29 -8.38 -0.41 0.81
C ILE A 29 -7.72 -0.62 -0.55
N ARG A 30 -6.75 0.23 -0.88
CA ARG A 30 -5.97 0.06 -2.11
C ARG A 30 -4.57 -0.37 -1.73
N VAL A 31 -4.06 -1.39 -2.40
CA VAL A 31 -2.71 -1.89 -2.22
C VAL A 31 -2.02 -1.86 -3.59
N ALA A 32 -0.78 -1.43 -3.62
CA ALA A 32 0.03 -1.49 -4.84
C ALA A 32 1.35 -2.20 -4.54
N TRP A 33 1.83 -2.97 -5.52
CA TRP A 33 3.09 -3.66 -5.35
C TRP A 33 3.89 -3.70 -6.65
N TRP A 34 5.19 -3.83 -6.48
CA TRP A 34 6.17 -4.01 -7.56
C TRP A 34 6.93 -5.29 -7.26
N LYS A 35 6.74 -6.30 -8.09
CA LYS A 35 7.49 -7.55 -7.98
C LYS A 35 8.75 -7.39 -8.83
N ALA A 36 9.86 -7.16 -8.16
CA ALA A 36 11.12 -6.82 -8.81
C ALA A 36 12.23 -7.77 -8.39
N GLY A 37 13.18 -7.35 -7.57
CA GLY A 37 14.27 -8.20 -7.16
C GLY A 37 13.89 -9.26 -6.12
N ASP A 38 14.85 -10.06 -5.73
CA ASP A 38 14.66 -11.20 -4.84
C ASP A 38 15.32 -11.03 -3.46
N ARG A 39 15.79 -9.82 -3.14
CA ARG A 39 16.43 -9.55 -1.85
C ARG A 39 15.46 -9.49 -0.68
N GLY A 40 14.18 -9.52 -0.97
CA GLY A 40 13.09 -9.41 -0.01
C GLY A 40 12.06 -8.40 -0.46
N THR A 41 11.06 -8.17 0.37
CA THR A 41 9.98 -7.23 0.09
C THR A 41 9.94 -6.17 1.16
N VAL A 42 9.96 -4.90 0.77
CA VAL A 42 9.79 -3.78 1.68
C VAL A 42 8.31 -3.40 1.72
N MET A 43 7.72 -3.44 2.91
CA MET A 43 6.36 -3.00 3.15
C MET A 43 6.41 -1.53 3.56
N LEU A 44 6.00 -0.65 2.63
CA LEU A 44 5.94 0.79 2.87
C LEU A 44 4.60 1.13 3.51
N LEU A 45 4.63 1.62 4.73
CA LEU A 45 3.43 2.00 5.49
C LEU A 45 3.34 3.53 5.55
N PRO A 46 2.47 4.15 4.72
CA PRO A 46 2.33 5.60 4.73
C PRO A 46 1.76 6.13 6.04
N GLY A 47 2.05 7.39 6.33
CA GLY A 47 1.52 8.08 7.48
C GLY A 47 0.08 8.54 7.27
N ARG A 48 -0.46 9.22 8.28
CA ARG A 48 -1.81 9.77 8.20
C ARG A 48 -1.88 10.83 7.11
N THR A 49 -3.02 10.87 6.41
CA THR A 49 -3.32 11.81 5.31
C THR A 49 -2.38 11.69 4.12
N GLU A 50 -1.72 10.55 3.97
CA GLU A 50 -0.86 10.25 2.83
C GLU A 50 -1.52 9.25 1.90
N CYS A 51 -0.95 9.07 0.71
CA CYS A 51 -1.43 8.10 -0.27
C CYS A 51 -0.26 7.36 -0.90
N ILE A 52 -0.57 6.27 -1.61
CA ILE A 52 0.43 5.42 -2.25
C ILE A 52 1.34 6.24 -3.20
N GLU A 53 0.75 7.13 -4.00
CA GLU A 53 1.50 7.89 -4.99
C GLU A 53 2.62 8.73 -4.40
N LYS A 54 2.50 9.14 -3.15
CA LYS A 54 3.56 9.91 -2.48
C LYS A 54 4.88 9.12 -2.39
N TYR A 55 4.80 7.80 -2.38
CA TYR A 55 5.96 6.93 -2.16
C TYR A 55 6.52 6.32 -3.45
N GLY A 56 6.13 6.84 -4.62
CA GLY A 56 6.60 6.31 -5.89
C GLY A 56 8.12 6.35 -6.05
N ARG A 57 8.75 7.47 -5.67
CA ARG A 57 10.21 7.59 -5.75
C ARG A 57 10.93 6.65 -4.78
N ALA A 58 10.41 6.54 -3.56
CA ALA A 58 10.97 5.60 -2.58
C ALA A 58 10.87 4.17 -3.10
N ALA A 59 9.73 3.79 -3.69
CA ALA A 59 9.57 2.48 -4.32
C ALA A 59 10.62 2.26 -5.42
N GLY A 60 10.85 3.28 -6.25
CA GLY A 60 11.85 3.22 -7.31
C GLY A 60 13.26 2.98 -6.76
N ASP A 61 13.62 3.66 -5.69
CA ASP A 61 14.93 3.47 -5.05
C ASP A 61 15.09 2.04 -4.54
N LEU A 62 14.06 1.50 -3.92
CA LEU A 62 14.09 0.14 -3.37
C LEU A 62 14.15 -0.91 -4.48
N VAL A 63 13.39 -0.72 -5.55
CA VAL A 63 13.39 -1.61 -6.70
C VAL A 63 14.78 -1.65 -7.34
N ARG A 64 15.42 -0.49 -7.52
CA ARG A 64 16.78 -0.42 -8.05
C ARG A 64 17.80 -1.14 -7.18
N ARG A 65 17.51 -1.27 -5.89
CA ARG A 65 18.38 -1.98 -4.93
C ARG A 65 18.08 -3.47 -4.83
N GLY A 66 17.16 -3.97 -5.62
CA GLY A 66 16.86 -5.41 -5.71
C GLY A 66 15.73 -5.89 -4.81
N TYR A 67 14.91 -4.98 -4.30
CA TYR A 67 13.75 -5.32 -3.46
C TYR A 67 12.46 -5.27 -4.25
N SER A 68 11.51 -6.15 -3.91
CA SER A 68 10.11 -5.95 -4.22
C SER A 68 9.52 -4.97 -3.21
N VAL A 69 8.42 -4.31 -3.57
CA VAL A 69 7.80 -3.29 -2.72
C VAL A 69 6.30 -3.50 -2.70
N ILE A 70 5.69 -3.34 -1.54
CA ILE A 70 4.23 -3.29 -1.41
C ILE A 70 3.86 -2.12 -0.50
N THR A 71 2.82 -1.39 -0.85
CA THR A 71 2.36 -0.23 -0.08
C THR A 71 0.85 -0.18 -0.08
N ILE A 72 0.26 0.68 0.75
CA ILE A 72 -1.16 0.65 1.08
C ILE A 72 -1.72 2.07 1.20
N ASP A 73 -2.97 2.25 0.72
CA ASP A 73 -3.84 3.32 1.21
C ASP A 73 -4.67 2.72 2.34
N TRP A 74 -4.37 3.12 3.56
CA TRP A 74 -5.15 2.72 4.73
C TRP A 74 -6.60 3.15 4.57
N ARG A 75 -7.53 2.45 5.25
CA ARG A 75 -8.91 2.91 5.30
C ARG A 75 -8.97 4.37 5.73
N GLY A 76 -9.81 5.15 5.08
CA GLY A 76 -9.96 6.58 5.36
C GLY A 76 -8.92 7.46 4.68
N GLN A 77 -8.00 6.91 3.91
CA GLN A 77 -6.90 7.67 3.30
C GLN A 77 -6.72 7.31 1.84
N GLY A 78 -6.05 8.20 1.10
CA GLY A 78 -5.81 8.00 -0.32
C GLY A 78 -7.10 7.75 -1.09
N LEU A 79 -7.13 6.70 -1.89
CA LEU A 79 -8.33 6.28 -2.62
C LEU A 79 -9.15 5.20 -1.89
N ALA A 80 -8.73 4.79 -0.68
CA ALA A 80 -9.50 3.83 0.11
C ALA A 80 -10.85 4.40 0.54
N ASP A 81 -11.77 3.53 0.90
CA ASP A 81 -13.09 3.93 1.40
C ASP A 81 -12.97 4.69 2.72
N ARG A 82 -13.94 5.57 2.97
CA ARG A 82 -13.97 6.41 4.17
C ARG A 82 -15.24 6.18 4.97
N ALA A 83 -15.09 6.19 6.28
CA ALA A 83 -16.23 6.15 7.18
C ALA A 83 -17.00 7.47 7.21
N LEU A 84 -16.30 8.59 7.00
CA LEU A 84 -16.88 9.94 6.97
C LEU A 84 -16.79 10.52 5.57
N PRO A 85 -17.71 11.38 5.16
CA PRO A 85 -17.72 11.92 3.80
C PRO A 85 -16.55 12.87 3.49
N ASP A 86 -15.94 13.49 4.53
CA ASP A 86 -14.82 14.41 4.32
C ASP A 86 -13.54 13.60 4.00
N PRO A 87 -12.98 13.74 2.78
CA PRO A 87 -11.77 12.99 2.43
C PRO A 87 -10.54 13.35 3.27
N MET A 88 -10.55 14.47 3.96
CA MET A 88 -9.42 14.89 4.80
C MET A 88 -9.55 14.44 6.25
N SER A 89 -10.64 13.79 6.63
CA SER A 89 -10.87 13.42 8.02
C SER A 89 -9.90 12.34 8.52
N GLY A 90 -9.51 11.41 7.63
CA GLY A 90 -8.63 10.30 8.02
C GLY A 90 -9.17 9.48 9.18
N HIS A 91 -10.49 9.45 9.34
CA HIS A 91 -11.12 8.81 10.49
C HIS A 91 -10.94 7.30 10.49
N VAL A 92 -10.65 6.74 11.65
CA VAL A 92 -10.69 5.32 11.92
C VAL A 92 -11.40 5.11 13.27
N GLY A 93 -12.31 4.15 13.33
CA GLY A 93 -13.10 3.88 14.53
C GLY A 93 -12.26 3.28 15.66
N ASP A 94 -11.31 2.41 15.34
CA ASP A 94 -10.43 1.74 16.28
C ASP A 94 -9.11 1.44 15.58
N PHE A 95 -8.00 1.65 16.25
CA PHE A 95 -6.69 1.31 15.67
C PHE A 95 -6.56 -0.17 15.30
N ALA A 96 -7.31 -1.06 15.96
CA ALA A 96 -7.38 -2.47 15.57
C ALA A 96 -7.87 -2.67 14.12
N GLU A 97 -8.62 -1.72 13.56
CA GLU A 97 -9.05 -1.79 12.17
C GLU A 97 -7.87 -1.67 11.20
N TYR A 98 -6.84 -0.92 11.57
CA TYR A 98 -5.60 -0.86 10.77
C TYR A 98 -4.89 -2.22 10.73
N GLN A 99 -5.03 -3.02 11.80
CA GLN A 99 -4.48 -4.37 11.81
C GLN A 99 -5.16 -5.25 10.75
N GLN A 100 -6.46 -5.07 10.54
CA GLN A 100 -7.17 -5.77 9.48
C GLN A 100 -6.64 -5.37 8.10
N ASP A 101 -6.37 -4.08 7.89
CA ASP A 101 -5.80 -3.59 6.64
C ASP A 101 -4.41 -4.18 6.41
N LEU A 102 -3.59 -4.21 7.44
CA LEU A 102 -2.24 -4.78 7.38
C LEU A 102 -2.28 -6.27 7.06
N ASP A 103 -3.19 -7.01 7.70
CA ASP A 103 -3.34 -8.44 7.43
C ASP A 103 -3.73 -8.70 5.98
N ALA A 104 -4.62 -7.87 5.42
CA ALA A 104 -5.02 -7.97 4.02
C ALA A 104 -3.83 -7.68 3.08
N MET A 105 -3.02 -6.68 3.42
CA MET A 105 -1.82 -6.35 2.67
C MET A 105 -0.82 -7.51 2.67
N LEU A 106 -0.60 -8.14 3.83
CA LEU A 106 0.29 -9.30 3.94
C LEU A 106 -0.24 -10.49 3.13
N ALA A 107 -1.54 -10.72 3.16
CA ALA A 107 -2.16 -11.79 2.36
C ALA A 107 -1.98 -11.54 0.87
N GLU A 108 -2.09 -10.29 0.41
CA GLU A 108 -1.84 -9.94 -0.98
C GLU A 108 -0.37 -10.16 -1.36
N ALA A 109 0.57 -9.82 -0.49
CA ALA A 109 1.99 -10.07 -0.72
C ALA A 109 2.25 -11.56 -0.90
N ASP A 110 1.61 -12.40 -0.08
CA ASP A 110 1.74 -13.86 -0.20
C ASP A 110 1.13 -14.36 -1.50
N ARG A 111 -0.08 -13.89 -1.83
CA ARG A 111 -0.77 -14.28 -3.06
C ARG A 111 0.04 -13.90 -4.30
N ALA A 112 0.63 -12.71 -4.30
CA ALA A 112 1.44 -12.21 -5.41
C ALA A 112 2.80 -12.90 -5.52
N GLY A 113 3.19 -13.67 -4.52
CA GLY A 113 4.49 -14.33 -4.49
C GLY A 113 5.65 -13.39 -4.27
N LEU A 114 5.43 -12.31 -3.52
CA LEU A 114 6.51 -11.38 -3.20
C LEU A 114 7.52 -12.06 -2.27
N PRO A 115 8.83 -11.86 -2.50
CA PRO A 115 9.86 -12.63 -1.82
C PRO A 115 9.96 -12.34 -0.33
N GLN A 116 10.41 -13.33 0.41
CA GLN A 116 10.87 -13.18 1.79
C GLN A 116 12.36 -12.82 1.78
N PRO A 117 12.90 -12.23 2.85
CA PRO A 117 12.18 -11.75 4.03
C PRO A 117 11.38 -10.48 3.76
N ARG A 118 10.51 -10.11 4.71
CA ARG A 118 9.68 -8.90 4.64
C ARG A 118 10.16 -7.88 5.65
N PHE A 119 10.37 -6.65 5.16
CA PHE A 119 10.87 -5.53 5.97
C PHE A 119 9.78 -4.48 6.08
N LEU A 120 9.68 -3.82 7.23
CA LEU A 120 8.75 -2.72 7.44
C LEU A 120 9.50 -1.40 7.32
N LEU A 121 8.92 -0.48 6.55
CA LEU A 121 9.37 0.91 6.48
C LEU A 121 8.14 1.79 6.68
N ALA A 122 7.96 2.28 7.90
CA ALA A 122 6.80 3.08 8.28
C ALA A 122 7.16 4.54 8.41
N HIS A 123 6.20 5.41 8.08
CA HIS A 123 6.37 6.85 8.18
C HIS A 123 5.16 7.46 8.88
N SER A 124 5.40 8.11 10.01
CA SER A 124 4.47 9.03 10.69
C SER A 124 3.02 8.57 10.73
N MET A 125 2.76 7.46 11.31
CA MET A 125 1.41 6.95 11.50
C MET A 125 0.69 7.51 12.74
#